data_33bf70df3b1ffa32b2f2dff517b0ff10
#
_entry.id   33bf70df3b1ffa32b2f2dff517b0ff10
#
_cell.length_a   1.000
_cell.length_b   1.000
_cell.length_c   1.000
_cell.angle_alpha   90.00
_cell.angle_beta   90.00
_cell.angle_gamma   90.00
#
_symmetry.space_group_name_H-M   'P 1'
#
loop_
_entity.id
_entity.type
_entity.pdbx_description
1 polymer ?
#
loop_
_entity_poly.entity_id
_entity_poly.type
_entity_poly.pdbx_seq_one_letter_code
_entity_poly.pdbx_strand_id
1 'polypeptide(L)'
;MRYIDENFSSRDFSYDKLSGISGLSYSYFKKLFITRFGIPPREYVIGKRIDYARELLSTGLMSISDVAELAGFDNVYYFSTVFKKRVGTPPGQFMNLAGKRET
;
A
#
# COMPACT_ATOMS: atom_id res chain seq x y z
N MET A 1 -3.27 -12.93 -0.55
CA MET A 1 -4.73 -13.06 -0.53
C MET A 1 -5.33 -12.35 -1.74
N ARG A 2 -6.15 -13.07 -2.49
CA ARG A 2 -6.59 -12.61 -3.81
C ARG A 2 -7.36 -11.28 -3.79
N TYR A 3 -8.32 -11.12 -2.86
CA TYR A 3 -9.10 -9.88 -2.81
C TYR A 3 -8.20 -8.68 -2.54
N ILE A 4 -7.28 -8.79 -1.59
CA ILE A 4 -6.35 -7.71 -1.29
C ILE A 4 -5.45 -7.44 -2.49
N ASP A 5 -4.91 -8.48 -3.10
CA ASP A 5 -3.96 -8.33 -4.22
C ASP A 5 -4.62 -7.66 -5.43
N GLU A 6 -5.92 -7.87 -5.64
CA GLU A 6 -6.65 -7.29 -6.76
C GLU A 6 -7.23 -5.90 -6.45
N ASN A 7 -7.42 -5.56 -5.16
CA ASN A 7 -8.20 -4.37 -4.77
C ASN A 7 -7.49 -3.40 -3.82
N PHE A 8 -6.24 -3.66 -3.43
CA PHE A 8 -5.58 -2.85 -2.40
C PHE A 8 -5.49 -1.36 -2.77
N SER A 9 -5.44 -1.03 -4.04
CA SER A 9 -5.33 0.35 -4.53
C SER A 9 -6.67 0.97 -4.91
N SER A 10 -7.76 0.19 -4.86
CA SER A 10 -9.09 0.67 -5.21
C SER A 10 -9.64 1.60 -4.14
N ARG A 11 -10.38 2.64 -4.57
CA ARG A 11 -11.12 3.51 -3.65
C ARG A 11 -12.23 2.76 -2.92
N ASP A 12 -12.72 1.68 -3.52
CA ASP A 12 -13.79 0.87 -2.93
C ASP A 12 -13.28 -0.16 -1.94
N PHE A 13 -11.97 -0.27 -1.77
CA PHE A 13 -11.40 -1.21 -0.80
C PHE A 13 -11.81 -0.82 0.63
N SER A 14 -12.29 -1.79 1.40
CA SER A 14 -12.53 -1.61 2.82
C SER A 14 -12.27 -2.91 3.56
N TYR A 15 -11.90 -2.79 4.84
CA TYR A 15 -11.67 -3.96 5.68
C TYR A 15 -13.00 -4.66 6.01
N ASP A 16 -14.11 -3.93 6.02
CA ASP A 16 -15.44 -4.51 6.22
C ASP A 16 -15.83 -5.40 5.04
N LYS A 17 -15.56 -4.95 3.82
CA LYS A 17 -15.80 -5.80 2.63
C LYS A 17 -14.92 -7.04 2.66
N LEU A 18 -13.68 -6.88 3.08
CA LEU A 18 -12.74 -7.99 3.17
C LEU A 18 -13.22 -9.05 4.17
N SER A 19 -13.67 -8.67 5.35
CA SER A 19 -14.19 -9.60 6.33
C SER A 19 -15.55 -10.18 5.90
N GLY A 20 -16.38 -9.36 5.23
CA GLY A 20 -17.69 -9.79 4.71
C GLY A 20 -17.58 -10.93 3.70
N ILE A 21 -16.55 -10.94 2.86
CA ILE A 21 -16.32 -12.03 1.90
C ILE A 21 -16.15 -13.38 2.60
N SER A 22 -15.51 -13.38 3.77
CA SER A 22 -15.29 -14.59 4.55
C SER A 22 -16.47 -14.96 5.43
N GLY A 23 -17.46 -14.08 5.58
CA GLY A 23 -18.60 -14.29 6.47
C GLY A 23 -18.26 -14.16 7.95
N LEU A 24 -17.14 -13.54 8.29
CA LEU A 24 -16.63 -13.42 9.65
C LEU A 24 -16.67 -11.98 10.13
N SER A 25 -16.75 -11.77 11.46
CA SER A 25 -16.50 -10.44 12.02
C SER A 25 -15.05 -10.03 11.70
N TYR A 26 -14.79 -8.74 11.63
CA TYR A 26 -13.43 -8.27 11.34
C TYR A 26 -12.43 -8.73 12.40
N SER A 27 -12.81 -8.71 13.68
CA SER A 27 -11.91 -9.13 14.76
C SER A 27 -11.48 -10.59 14.61
N TYR A 28 -12.41 -11.47 14.29
CA TYR A 28 -12.11 -12.88 14.10
C TYR A 28 -11.31 -13.11 12.82
N PHE A 29 -11.70 -12.43 11.75
CA PHE A 29 -10.96 -12.46 10.48
C PHE A 29 -9.50 -12.04 10.68
N LYS A 30 -9.28 -10.96 11.43
CA LYS A 30 -7.93 -10.47 11.72
C LYS A 30 -7.08 -11.51 12.42
N LYS A 31 -7.65 -12.21 13.41
CA LYS A 31 -6.92 -13.27 14.13
C LYS A 31 -6.50 -14.40 13.20
N LEU A 32 -7.42 -14.86 12.36
CA LEU A 32 -7.12 -15.91 11.38
C LEU A 32 -6.08 -15.46 10.37
N PHE A 33 -6.18 -14.21 9.92
CA PHE A 33 -5.24 -13.64 8.96
C PHE A 33 -3.82 -13.61 9.52
N ILE A 34 -3.66 -13.15 10.78
CA ILE A 34 -2.36 -13.11 11.43
C ILE A 34 -1.80 -14.52 11.58
N THR A 35 -2.64 -15.48 11.95
CA THR A 35 -2.21 -16.87 12.09
C THR A 35 -1.66 -17.42 10.77
N ARG A 36 -2.30 -17.08 9.64
CA ARG A 36 -1.90 -17.59 8.33
C ARG A 36 -0.74 -16.81 7.71
N PHE A 37 -0.75 -15.48 7.81
CA PHE A 37 0.21 -14.64 7.09
C PHE A 37 1.27 -13.99 7.98
N GLY A 38 1.14 -14.11 9.30
CA GLY A 38 2.12 -13.58 10.24
C GLY A 38 2.01 -12.09 10.54
N ILE A 39 1.17 -11.35 9.81
CA ILE A 39 0.97 -9.92 10.02
C ILE A 39 -0.52 -9.58 9.91
N PRO A 40 -0.97 -8.44 10.52
CA PRO A 40 -2.37 -8.02 10.40
C PRO A 40 -2.73 -7.65 8.95
N PRO A 41 -4.02 -7.74 8.59
CA PRO A 41 -4.47 -7.35 7.24
C PRO A 41 -4.04 -5.95 6.85
N ARG A 42 -4.12 -4.99 7.76
CA ARG A 42 -3.73 -3.60 7.50
C ARG A 42 -2.27 -3.48 7.08
N GLU A 43 -1.38 -4.19 7.77
CA GLU A 43 0.04 -4.20 7.44
C GLU A 43 0.29 -4.81 6.07
N TYR A 44 -0.43 -5.86 5.75
CA TYR A 44 -0.34 -6.51 4.44
C TYR A 44 -0.78 -5.55 3.33
N VAL A 45 -1.91 -4.86 3.51
CA VAL A 45 -2.42 -3.90 2.53
C VAL A 45 -1.45 -2.73 2.35
N ILE A 46 -0.96 -2.16 3.45
CA ILE A 46 0.00 -1.05 3.38
C ILE A 46 1.27 -1.48 2.64
N GLY A 47 1.77 -2.69 2.92
CA GLY A 47 2.93 -3.23 2.21
C GLY A 47 2.71 -3.30 0.70
N LYS A 48 1.56 -3.81 0.28
CA LYS A 48 1.20 -3.87 -1.15
C LYS A 48 1.12 -2.48 -1.78
N ARG A 49 0.51 -1.53 -1.10
CA ARG A 49 0.41 -0.16 -1.58
C ARG A 49 1.77 0.50 -1.74
N ILE A 50 2.66 0.29 -0.78
CA ILE A 50 4.02 0.85 -0.83
C ILE A 50 4.83 0.21 -1.96
N ASP A 51 4.73 -1.10 -2.16
CA ASP A 51 5.42 -1.78 -3.26
C ASP A 51 4.97 -1.23 -4.61
N TYR A 52 3.66 -1.03 -4.79
CA TYR A 52 3.12 -0.44 -6.01
C TYR A 52 3.58 1.00 -6.19
N ALA A 53 3.60 1.79 -5.10
CA ALA A 53 4.08 3.16 -5.16
C ALA A 53 5.56 3.22 -5.58
N ARG A 54 6.39 2.30 -5.11
CA ARG A 54 7.80 2.22 -5.53
C ARG A 54 7.91 2.01 -7.04
N GLU A 55 7.11 1.12 -7.59
CA GLU A 55 7.08 0.90 -9.04
C GLU A 55 6.69 2.16 -9.79
N LEU A 56 5.63 2.85 -9.34
CA LEU A 56 5.17 4.08 -9.98
C LEU A 56 6.20 5.20 -9.90
N LEU A 57 6.83 5.38 -8.74
CA LEU A 57 7.86 6.39 -8.54
C LEU A 57 9.09 6.12 -9.41
N SER A 58 9.41 4.87 -9.64
CA SER A 58 10.57 4.48 -10.45
C SER A 58 10.43 4.91 -11.90
N THR A 59 9.20 5.14 -12.38
CA THR A 59 9.00 5.62 -13.75
C THR A 59 9.40 7.08 -13.93
N GLY A 60 9.34 7.88 -12.87
CA GLY A 60 9.60 9.31 -12.94
C GLY A 60 8.54 10.12 -13.70
N LEU A 61 7.40 9.50 -14.01
CA LEU A 61 6.38 10.11 -14.88
C LEU A 61 5.23 10.77 -14.12
N MET A 62 5.16 10.57 -12.81
CA MET A 62 4.02 11.03 -12.02
C MET A 62 4.47 11.85 -10.82
N SER A 63 3.61 12.77 -10.39
CA SER A 63 3.83 13.51 -9.14
C SER A 63 3.67 12.58 -7.93
N ILE A 64 4.23 13.00 -6.81
CA ILE A 64 4.09 12.25 -5.54
C ILE A 64 2.61 12.12 -5.16
N SER A 65 1.83 13.19 -5.35
CA SER A 65 0.38 13.15 -5.06
C SER A 65 -0.36 12.14 -5.94
N ASP A 66 -0.03 12.09 -7.22
CA ASP A 66 -0.64 11.13 -8.15
C ASP A 66 -0.29 9.70 -7.78
N VAL A 67 0.96 9.46 -7.41
CA VAL A 67 1.40 8.14 -6.95
C VAL A 67 0.64 7.71 -5.71
N ALA A 68 0.51 8.61 -4.73
CA ALA A 68 -0.23 8.31 -3.50
C ALA A 68 -1.67 7.89 -3.80
N GLU A 69 -2.35 8.64 -4.67
CA GLU A 69 -3.73 8.35 -5.04
C GLU A 69 -3.85 7.00 -5.76
N LEU A 70 -3.01 6.76 -6.76
CA LEU A 70 -3.03 5.51 -7.51
C LEU A 70 -2.70 4.30 -6.64
N ALA A 71 -1.83 4.48 -5.65
CA ALA A 71 -1.47 3.39 -4.74
C ALA A 71 -2.54 3.11 -3.67
N GLY A 72 -3.58 3.94 -3.59
CA GLY A 72 -4.69 3.72 -2.67
C GLY A 72 -4.65 4.55 -1.39
N PHE A 73 -3.78 5.56 -1.32
CA PHE A 73 -3.70 6.44 -0.16
C PHE A 73 -4.58 7.67 -0.36
N ASP A 74 -5.39 8.00 0.65
CA ASP A 74 -6.27 9.17 0.59
C ASP A 74 -5.55 10.48 0.92
N ASN A 75 -4.39 10.39 1.58
CA ASN A 75 -3.67 11.56 2.08
C ASN A 75 -2.19 11.42 1.74
N VAL A 76 -1.66 12.42 1.00
CA VAL A 76 -0.27 12.39 0.56
C VAL A 76 0.71 12.50 1.72
N TYR A 77 0.35 13.20 2.79
CA TYR A 77 1.22 13.34 3.96
C TYR A 77 1.36 12.02 4.71
N TYR A 78 0.25 11.33 4.89
CA TYR A 78 0.27 9.99 5.48
C TYR A 78 1.08 9.03 4.61
N PHE A 79 0.86 9.06 3.29
CA PHE A 79 1.63 8.27 2.35
C PHE A 79 3.14 8.50 2.52
N SER A 80 3.55 9.78 2.54
CA SER A 80 4.98 10.13 2.65
C SER A 80 5.59 9.60 3.95
N THR A 81 4.85 9.72 5.06
CA THR A 81 5.30 9.22 6.37
C THR A 81 5.48 7.71 6.35
N VAL A 82 4.50 6.98 5.83
CA VAL A 82 4.54 5.52 5.76
C VAL A 82 5.64 5.05 4.81
N PHE A 83 5.76 5.72 3.65
CA PHE A 83 6.78 5.38 2.66
C PHE A 83 8.19 5.51 3.26
N LYS A 84 8.47 6.64 3.90
CA LYS A 84 9.78 6.86 4.54
C LYS A 84 10.07 5.81 5.60
N LYS A 85 9.06 5.48 6.40
CA LYS A 85 9.22 4.48 7.47
C LYS A 85 9.56 3.09 6.92
N ARG A 86 8.90 2.69 5.83
CA ARG A 86 9.07 1.35 5.26
C ARG A 86 10.23 1.23 4.29
N VAL A 87 10.49 2.26 3.51
CA VAL A 87 11.52 2.25 2.46
C VAL A 87 12.85 2.83 2.95
N GLY A 88 12.78 3.74 3.93
CA GLY A 88 13.97 4.38 4.49
C GLY A 88 14.26 5.77 3.95
N THR A 89 13.63 6.16 2.84
CA THR A 89 13.77 7.48 2.24
C THR A 89 12.41 8.05 1.87
N PRO A 90 12.23 9.39 1.88
CA PRO A 90 10.98 10.00 1.43
C PRO A 90 10.71 9.72 -0.06
N PRO A 91 9.44 9.75 -0.48
CA PRO A 91 9.08 9.44 -1.88
C PRO A 91 9.81 10.30 -2.91
N GLY A 92 9.93 11.61 -2.65
CA GLY A 92 10.61 12.52 -3.58
C GLY A 92 12.08 12.18 -3.75
N GLN A 93 12.75 11.87 -2.65
CA GLN A 93 14.16 11.47 -2.68
C GLN A 93 14.32 10.12 -3.38
N PHE A 94 13.44 9.18 -3.11
CA PHE A 94 13.44 7.88 -3.78
C PHE A 94 13.29 8.04 -5.30
N MET A 95 12.36 8.89 -5.73
CA MET A 95 12.14 9.15 -7.16
C MET A 95 13.40 9.73 -7.83
N ASN A 96 14.07 10.68 -7.16
CA ASN A 96 15.30 11.27 -7.68
C ASN A 96 16.43 10.25 -7.81
N LEU A 97 16.56 9.36 -6.82
CA LEU A 97 17.57 8.30 -6.86
C LEU A 97 17.30 7.31 -7.99
N ALA A 98 16.04 6.93 -8.18
CA ALA A 98 15.65 6.03 -9.26
C ALA A 98 15.94 6.65 -10.63
N GLY A 99 15.62 7.94 -10.81
CA GLY A 99 15.92 8.66 -12.03
C GLY A 99 17.41 8.74 -12.35
N LYS A 100 18.24 8.91 -11.34
CA LYS A 100 19.69 8.94 -11.51
C LYS A 100 20.29 7.60 -11.92
N ARG A 101 19.65 6.50 -11.54
CA ARG A 101 20.11 5.15 -11.91
C ARG A 101 19.94 4.86 -13.39
N GLU A 102 19.01 5.52 -14.04
CA GLU A 102 18.71 5.31 -15.46
C GLU A 102 19.61 6.12 -16.39
N THR A 103 20.36 7.03 -15.84
CA THR A 103 21.33 7.81 -16.61
C THR A 103 22.75 7.26 -16.45
#